data_c35dae61a834d78630625b642517c593
#
_entry.id   c35dae61a834d78630625b642517c593
#
_cell.length_a   1.000
_cell.length_b   1.000
_cell.length_c   1.000
_cell.angle_alpha   90.00
_cell.angle_beta   90.00
_cell.angle_gamma   90.00
#
_symmetry.space_group_name_H-M   'P 1'
#
loop_
_entity.id
_entity.type
_entity.pdbx_description
1 polymer ?
#
loop_
_entity_poly.entity_id
_entity_poly.type
_entity_poly.pdbx_seq_one_letter_code
_entity_poly.pdbx_strand_id
1 'polypeptide(L)'
;MIGSLRLEDVVCVTAHPEDPSRAVYLDPLHLEEYLELVGVQGIIGEDDKGELNIHLHVVLAGADSAPAAGHLADTGNNRILATAEAVINGLKGAEFRRSPDEETGFVLFKVREGPREK
;
A
#
# COMPACT_ATOMS: atom_id res chain seq x y z
N MET A 1 -6.96 -10.54 2.01
CA MET A 1 -7.68 -9.97 0.84
C MET A 1 -7.38 -10.82 -0.37
N ILE A 2 -8.37 -11.13 -1.15
CA ILE A 2 -8.27 -11.85 -2.42
C ILE A 2 -9.09 -11.12 -3.48
N GLY A 3 -8.79 -11.33 -4.73
CA GLY A 3 -9.53 -10.70 -5.82
C GLY A 3 -8.84 -10.87 -7.17
N SER A 4 -9.31 -10.11 -8.14
CA SER A 4 -8.71 -10.04 -9.48
C SER A 4 -8.65 -8.60 -9.96
N LEU A 5 -7.53 -8.23 -10.56
CA LEU A 5 -7.23 -6.89 -11.04
C LEU A 5 -6.97 -6.91 -12.54
N ARG A 6 -6.99 -5.75 -13.17
CA ARG A 6 -6.75 -5.64 -14.62
C ARG A 6 -5.77 -4.55 -15.05
N LEU A 7 -5.57 -3.55 -14.21
CA LEU A 7 -4.60 -2.48 -14.45
C LEU A 7 -4.00 -2.14 -13.10
N GLU A 8 -2.70 -2.28 -12.95
CA GLU A 8 -2.03 -2.08 -11.67
C GLU A 8 -0.70 -1.35 -11.85
N ASP A 9 -0.41 -0.50 -10.89
CA ASP A 9 0.88 0.11 -10.72
C ASP A 9 1.48 -0.34 -9.39
N VAL A 10 2.62 -1.02 -9.47
CA VAL A 10 3.33 -1.56 -8.31
C VAL A 10 4.71 -0.92 -8.22
N VAL A 11 5.10 -0.50 -7.05
CA VAL A 11 6.42 0.09 -6.79
C VAL A 11 7.16 -0.70 -5.71
N CYS A 12 8.47 -0.76 -5.85
CA CYS A 12 9.38 -1.24 -4.84
C CYS A 12 10.26 -0.10 -4.33
N VAL A 13 10.90 -0.31 -3.20
CA VAL A 13 11.83 0.65 -2.62
C VAL A 13 13.25 0.12 -2.67
N THR A 14 14.21 1.05 -2.69
CA THR A 14 15.64 0.76 -2.55
C THR A 14 16.29 1.82 -1.67
N ALA A 15 17.54 1.61 -1.29
CA ALA A 15 18.31 2.61 -0.60
C ALA A 15 18.55 3.83 -1.50
N HIS A 16 18.53 5.01 -0.90
CA HIS A 16 18.90 6.24 -1.60
C HIS A 16 20.36 6.17 -2.05
N PRO A 17 20.70 6.54 -3.31
CA PRO A 17 22.03 6.36 -3.86
C PRO A 17 23.14 7.12 -3.08
N GLU A 18 22.79 8.29 -2.54
CA GLU A 18 23.74 9.18 -1.84
C GLU A 18 23.64 9.07 -0.31
N ASP A 19 22.58 8.50 0.21
CA ASP A 19 22.37 8.32 1.65
C ASP A 19 21.64 7.00 1.93
N PRO A 20 22.40 5.91 2.16
CA PRO A 20 21.80 4.57 2.36
C PRO A 20 20.93 4.43 3.61
N SER A 21 20.93 5.40 4.53
CA SER A 21 19.98 5.42 5.66
C SER A 21 18.57 5.81 5.25
N ARG A 22 18.41 6.37 4.07
CA ARG A 22 17.13 6.78 3.49
C ARG A 22 16.71 5.81 2.39
N ALA A 23 15.45 5.86 2.04
CA ALA A 23 14.88 5.02 1.00
C ALA A 23 14.20 5.87 -0.08
N VAL A 24 14.15 5.33 -1.29
CA VAL A 24 13.43 5.93 -2.43
C VAL A 24 12.61 4.87 -3.14
N TYR A 25 11.53 5.29 -3.78
CA TYR A 25 10.78 4.42 -4.68
C TYR A 25 11.53 4.25 -6.01
N LEU A 26 11.53 3.02 -6.51
CA LEU A 26 11.86 2.74 -7.89
C LEU A 26 10.73 3.21 -8.81
N ASP A 27 10.99 3.26 -10.12
CA ASP A 27 9.94 3.54 -11.10
C ASP A 27 8.82 2.51 -10.99
N PRO A 28 7.54 2.93 -11.09
CA PRO A 28 6.42 2.02 -11.03
C PRO A 28 6.46 0.98 -12.15
N LEU A 29 6.20 -0.28 -11.80
CA LEU A 29 5.91 -1.33 -12.77
C LEU A 29 4.42 -1.24 -13.12
N HIS A 30 4.14 -0.85 -14.35
CA HIS A 30 2.77 -0.78 -14.88
C HIS A 30 2.39 -2.11 -15.52
N LEU A 31 1.33 -2.74 -15.02
CA LEU A 31 0.84 -4.03 -15.48
C LEU A 31 -0.51 -3.84 -16.18
N GLU A 32 -0.59 -4.19 -17.47
CA GLU A 32 -1.80 -4.07 -18.29
C GLU A 32 -2.44 -5.44 -18.58
N GLU A 33 -2.33 -6.36 -17.68
CA GLU A 33 -2.88 -7.71 -17.83
C GLU A 33 -3.89 -8.03 -16.72
N TYR A 34 -4.59 -9.16 -16.88
CA TYR A 34 -5.48 -9.66 -15.86
C TYR A 34 -4.69 -10.45 -14.83
N LEU A 35 -4.76 -10.04 -13.58
CA LEU A 35 -3.97 -10.59 -12.48
C LEU A 35 -4.87 -11.05 -11.35
N GLU A 36 -4.50 -12.20 -10.78
CA GLU A 36 -5.06 -12.64 -9.51
C GLU A 36 -4.37 -11.90 -8.36
N LEU A 37 -5.15 -11.39 -7.44
CA LEU A 37 -4.69 -10.83 -6.19
C LEU A 37 -4.50 -11.97 -5.18
N VAL A 38 -3.29 -12.50 -5.10
CA VAL A 38 -2.97 -13.69 -4.31
C VAL A 38 -2.87 -13.39 -2.83
N GLY A 39 -2.36 -12.22 -2.48
CA GLY A 39 -2.25 -11.79 -1.11
C GLY A 39 -2.12 -10.29 -0.99
N VAL A 40 -2.66 -9.76 0.10
CA VAL A 40 -2.57 -8.33 0.44
C VAL A 40 -2.42 -8.19 1.93
N GLN A 41 -1.52 -7.32 2.32
CA GLN A 41 -1.41 -6.81 3.68
C GLN A 41 -1.41 -5.29 3.62
N GLY A 42 -2.02 -4.65 4.60
CA GLY A 42 -2.07 -3.21 4.59
C GLY A 42 -2.59 -2.57 5.85
N ILE A 43 -2.56 -1.26 5.81
CA ILE A 43 -3.00 -0.40 6.90
C ILE A 43 -3.98 0.62 6.32
N ILE A 44 -5.06 0.84 7.03
CA ILE A 44 -6.03 1.90 6.77
C ILE A 44 -5.97 2.88 7.93
N GLY A 45 -5.79 4.14 7.62
CA GLY A 45 -5.73 5.20 8.62
C GLY A 45 -6.06 6.54 7.99
N GLU A 46 -5.61 7.61 8.60
CA GLU A 46 -5.80 8.97 8.11
C GLU A 46 -4.43 9.64 7.91
N ASP A 47 -4.38 10.60 7.01
CA ASP A 47 -3.23 11.48 6.87
C ASP A 47 -3.28 12.62 7.90
N ASP A 48 -2.34 13.55 7.82
CA ASP A 48 -2.25 14.70 8.72
C ASP A 48 -3.37 15.74 8.51
N LYS A 49 -4.14 15.60 7.42
CA LYS A 49 -5.34 16.41 7.12
C LYS A 49 -6.63 15.73 7.56
N GLY A 50 -6.56 14.50 8.07
CA GLY A 50 -7.72 13.70 8.44
C GLY A 50 -8.40 13.01 7.27
N GLU A 51 -7.77 12.94 6.11
CA GLU A 51 -8.28 12.22 4.94
C GLU A 51 -7.90 10.74 5.01
N LEU A 52 -8.83 9.88 4.55
CA LEU A 52 -8.61 8.43 4.51
C LEU A 52 -7.38 8.10 3.68
N ASN A 53 -6.51 7.29 4.24
CA ASN A 53 -5.30 6.82 3.57
C ASN A 53 -5.17 5.31 3.70
N ILE A 54 -4.93 4.64 2.59
CA ILE A 54 -4.79 3.19 2.49
C ILE A 54 -3.42 2.87 1.94
N HIS A 55 -2.69 2.01 2.64
CA HIS A 55 -1.37 1.55 2.25
C HIS A 55 -1.38 0.03 2.12
N LEU A 56 -1.20 -0.48 0.91
CA LEU A 56 -1.28 -1.91 0.61
C LEU A 56 0.01 -2.42 -0.01
N HIS A 57 0.45 -3.57 0.45
CA HIS A 57 1.42 -4.40 -0.24
C HIS A 57 0.70 -5.61 -0.83
N VAL A 58 0.98 -5.90 -2.08
CA VAL A 58 0.26 -6.90 -2.87
C VAL A 58 1.20 -7.96 -3.43
N VAL A 59 0.67 -9.15 -3.62
CA VAL A 59 1.25 -10.21 -4.43
C VAL A 59 0.27 -10.54 -5.54
N LEU A 60 0.71 -10.39 -6.78
CA LEU A 60 -0.08 -10.53 -8.00
C LEU A 60 0.46 -11.67 -8.86
N ALA A 61 -0.41 -12.44 -9.47
CA ALA A 61 -0.03 -13.52 -10.37
C ALA A 61 -0.90 -13.51 -11.63
N GLY A 62 -0.26 -13.50 -12.78
CA GLY A 62 -0.92 -13.66 -14.08
C GLY A 62 -0.83 -15.10 -14.61
N ALA A 63 -1.62 -15.41 -15.63
CA ALA A 63 -1.61 -16.74 -16.24
C ALA A 63 -0.30 -17.04 -16.97
N ASP A 64 0.28 -16.03 -17.61
CA ASP A 64 1.45 -16.15 -18.49
C ASP A 64 2.65 -15.32 -18.03
N SER A 65 2.55 -14.62 -16.92
CA SER A 65 3.61 -13.77 -16.39
C SER A 65 4.17 -14.26 -15.06
N ALA A 66 5.38 -13.83 -14.74
CA ALA A 66 5.95 -14.05 -13.42
C ALA A 66 5.14 -13.27 -12.37
N PRO A 67 5.02 -13.79 -11.13
CA PRO A 67 4.42 -13.05 -10.05
C PRO A 67 5.10 -11.70 -9.81
N ALA A 68 4.30 -10.68 -9.50
CA ALA A 68 4.78 -9.37 -9.12
C ALA A 68 4.34 -9.05 -7.68
N ALA A 69 5.20 -8.39 -6.94
CA ALA A 69 4.89 -7.99 -5.56
C ALA A 69 5.49 -6.63 -5.23
N GLY A 70 4.83 -5.90 -4.37
CA GLY A 70 5.32 -4.60 -3.90
C GLY A 70 4.20 -3.73 -3.34
N HIS A 71 4.49 -2.44 -3.23
CA HIS A 71 3.52 -1.43 -2.84
C HIS A 71 2.57 -1.12 -4.01
N LEU A 72 1.27 -1.24 -3.77
CA LEU A 72 0.26 -0.84 -4.74
C LEU A 72 0.21 0.69 -4.76
N ALA A 73 0.66 1.30 -5.84
CA ALA A 73 0.71 2.75 -5.95
C ALA A 73 -0.68 3.33 -6.25
N ASP A 74 -1.05 4.39 -5.54
CA ASP A 74 -2.30 5.10 -5.79
C ASP A 74 -2.13 6.09 -6.95
N THR A 75 -2.15 5.57 -8.16
CA THR A 75 -2.01 6.34 -9.40
C THR A 75 -3.35 6.65 -10.08
N GLY A 76 -4.44 6.12 -9.52
CA GLY A 76 -5.75 6.17 -10.15
C GLY A 76 -5.96 5.13 -11.27
N ASN A 77 -4.95 4.30 -11.57
CA ASN A 77 -5.01 3.29 -12.64
C ASN A 77 -5.49 1.92 -12.16
N ASN A 78 -5.37 1.63 -10.88
CA ASN A 78 -5.74 0.32 -10.34
C ASN A 78 -7.24 0.04 -10.51
N ARG A 79 -7.56 -1.12 -11.05
CA ARG A 79 -8.95 -1.51 -11.34
C ARG A 79 -9.20 -2.94 -10.92
N ILE A 80 -10.33 -3.15 -10.27
CA ILE A 80 -10.85 -4.48 -9.98
C ILE A 80 -11.45 -5.06 -11.27
N LEU A 81 -11.11 -6.31 -11.58
CA LEU A 81 -11.69 -7.02 -12.72
C LEU A 81 -13.06 -7.61 -12.37
N ALA A 82 -13.12 -8.43 -11.34
CA ALA A 82 -14.36 -9.08 -10.89
C ALA A 82 -14.68 -8.68 -9.46
N THR A 83 -13.90 -9.13 -8.50
CA THR A 83 -14.10 -8.85 -7.07
C THR A 83 -12.78 -8.51 -6.38
N ALA A 84 -12.88 -7.83 -5.26
CA ALA A 84 -11.84 -7.76 -4.24
C ALA A 84 -12.52 -7.93 -2.88
N GLU A 85 -12.12 -8.96 -2.16
CA GLU A 85 -12.69 -9.33 -0.86
C GLU A 85 -11.63 -9.19 0.21
N ALA A 86 -11.96 -8.51 1.31
CA ALA A 86 -11.01 -8.22 2.38
C ALA A 86 -11.61 -8.49 3.75
N VAL A 87 -10.76 -8.87 4.68
CA VAL A 87 -11.05 -8.85 6.12
C VAL A 87 -10.31 -7.67 6.72
N ILE A 88 -11.03 -6.84 7.45
CA ILE A 88 -10.51 -5.64 8.08
C ILE A 88 -10.74 -5.73 9.58
N ASN A 89 -9.68 -5.57 10.36
CA ASN A 89 -9.75 -5.51 11.81
C ASN A 89 -9.61 -4.07 12.28
N GLY A 90 -10.62 -3.58 12.97
CA GLY A 90 -10.58 -2.27 13.59
C GLY A 90 -9.80 -2.29 14.91
N LEU A 91 -9.11 -1.20 15.21
CA LEU A 91 -8.39 -1.01 16.46
C LEU A 91 -9.15 -0.05 17.38
N LYS A 92 -9.21 -0.37 18.68
CA LYS A 92 -9.69 0.52 19.72
C LYS A 92 -8.53 1.08 20.54
N GLY A 93 -8.61 2.34 20.91
CA GLY A 93 -7.61 2.99 21.73
C GLY A 93 -6.31 3.33 21.00
N ALA A 94 -6.24 3.09 19.71
CA ALA A 94 -5.12 3.47 18.86
C ALA A 94 -5.62 3.93 17.48
N GLU A 95 -4.89 4.80 16.85
CA GLU A 95 -5.14 5.23 15.48
C GLU A 95 -3.85 5.22 14.67
N PHE A 96 -3.97 4.94 13.37
CA PHE A 96 -2.89 5.11 12.42
C PHE A 96 -3.01 6.48 11.76
N ARG A 97 -1.94 7.27 11.89
CA ARG A 97 -1.86 8.59 11.27
C ARG A 97 -0.64 8.64 10.35
N ARG A 98 -0.87 8.96 9.08
CA ARG A 98 0.20 9.03 8.09
C ARG A 98 0.79 10.43 8.02
N SER A 99 2.09 10.53 8.16
CA SER A 99 2.80 11.82 8.16
C SER A 99 4.23 11.66 7.65
N PRO A 100 4.85 12.74 7.13
CA PRO A 100 6.24 12.71 6.72
C PRO A 100 7.16 12.26 7.84
N ASP A 101 8.13 11.43 7.47
CA ASP A 101 9.18 10.94 8.35
C ASP A 101 10.54 11.44 7.87
N GLU A 102 11.21 12.26 8.70
CA GLU A 102 12.47 12.90 8.32
C GLU A 102 13.63 11.91 8.23
N GLU A 103 13.60 10.85 9.04
CA GLU A 103 14.67 9.86 9.07
C GLU A 103 14.70 9.04 7.78
N THR A 104 13.58 8.53 7.31
CA THR A 104 13.49 7.70 6.10
C THR A 104 13.27 8.50 4.83
N GLY A 105 12.73 9.71 4.93
CA GLY A 105 12.29 10.52 3.81
C GLY A 105 10.93 10.12 3.22
N PHE A 106 10.25 9.17 3.83
CA PHE A 106 8.92 8.71 3.39
C PHE A 106 7.79 9.29 4.23
N VAL A 107 6.58 9.16 3.72
CA VAL A 107 5.36 9.36 4.48
C VAL A 107 4.96 8.02 5.06
N LEU A 108 4.97 7.91 6.38
CA LEU A 108 4.76 6.67 7.11
C LEU A 108 3.55 6.75 8.03
N PHE A 109 2.88 5.60 8.23
CA PHE A 109 1.91 5.47 9.31
C PHE A 109 2.62 5.42 10.66
N LYS A 110 2.16 6.25 11.58
CA LYS A 110 2.57 6.26 12.99
C LYS A 110 1.38 5.90 13.86
N VAL A 111 1.61 5.06 14.83
CA VAL A 111 0.59 4.69 15.81
C VAL A 111 0.51 5.80 16.86
N ARG A 112 -0.69 6.27 17.12
CA ARG A 112 -0.99 7.23 18.18
C ARG A 112 -2.03 6.63 19.14
N GLU A 113 -2.06 7.14 20.37
CA GLU A 113 -3.16 6.87 21.28
C GLU A 113 -4.44 7.47 20.67
N GLY A 114 -5.43 6.62 20.45
CA GLY A 114 -6.72 7.05 19.90
C GLY A 114 -7.60 7.70 20.95
N PRO A 115 -8.76 8.23 20.53
CA PRO A 115 -9.74 8.80 21.47
C PRO A 115 -10.14 7.76 22.52
N ARG A 116 -10.12 8.14 23.78
CA ARG A 116 -10.65 7.30 24.85
C ARG A 116 -12.17 7.28 24.73
N GLU A 117 -12.76 6.09 24.71
CA GLU A 117 -14.21 5.95 24.85
C GLU A 117 -14.63 6.52 26.22
N LYS A 118 -15.60 7.41 26.21
CA LYS A 118 -16.20 7.94 27.43
C LYS A 118 -17.23 6.98 27.99
#